data_b43a734bb56d8f8ee0278910e39eb7cd
#
_entry.id   b43a734bb56d8f8ee0278910e39eb7cd
#
_cell.length_a   1.000
_cell.length_b   1.000
_cell.length_c   1.000
_cell.angle_alpha   90.00
_cell.angle_beta   90.00
_cell.angle_gamma   90.00
#
_symmetry.space_group_name_H-M   'P 1'
#
loop_
_entity.id
_entity.type
_entity.pdbx_description
1 polymer ?
#
loop_
_entity_poly.entity_id
_entity_poly.type
_entity_poly.pdbx_seq_one_letter_code
_entity_poly.pdbx_strand_id
1 'polypeptide(L)'
;MKKNTLAAALLPLCCFALLAACGQTITGQEGTDEGAAGADGFQRPFRIEERLESGSFPAAYTDPETGGEKSYTSVEYGYSLPQLVPSDSAAESLAEAARVFNDKVEEFYQLKLGEAAQAARNDEAIGLEPHEPYSDEIGYQLFYTDSLISVQVDFGYYFGGAHPNHASQSWLFDVKNAKFITPLDLAGDPQAMSAAVAEEILRQIDEKQLAENLWPEYPDIAAGWSQEPGADAAFIHGAGMTITFSPYNLAAYAWGDQIFEIPLEVYQPLLSDYGLSLLEIGLG
;
A
#
# COMPACT_ATOMS: atom_id res chain seq x y z
N MET A 1 -44.01 -41.38 5.22
CA MET A 1 -43.90 -40.02 5.74
C MET A 1 -42.68 -39.93 6.64
N LYS A 2 -41.53 -39.51 6.13
CA LYS A 2 -40.34 -39.21 6.93
C LYS A 2 -39.87 -37.84 6.49
N LYS A 3 -39.93 -36.87 7.39
CA LYS A 3 -39.41 -35.52 7.23
C LYS A 3 -37.90 -35.58 7.36
N ASN A 4 -37.18 -35.26 6.31
CA ASN A 4 -35.75 -35.00 6.40
C ASN A 4 -35.56 -33.49 6.55
N THR A 5 -35.19 -33.09 7.73
CA THR A 5 -34.61 -31.77 8.06
C THR A 5 -33.20 -31.73 7.54
N LEU A 6 -32.93 -30.99 6.47
CA LEU A 6 -31.55 -30.62 6.11
C LEU A 6 -31.17 -29.40 6.94
N ALA A 7 -30.16 -29.61 7.74
CA ALA A 7 -29.48 -28.56 8.48
C ALA A 7 -28.74 -27.64 7.51
N ALA A 8 -29.01 -26.35 7.61
CA ALA A 8 -28.23 -25.30 6.98
C ALA A 8 -26.86 -25.27 7.67
N ALA A 9 -25.82 -25.64 6.95
CA ALA A 9 -24.45 -25.42 7.39
C ALA A 9 -24.05 -24.00 7.00
N LEU A 10 -23.77 -23.22 8.01
CA LEU A 10 -23.08 -21.92 7.96
C LEU A 10 -21.77 -22.07 7.18
N LEU A 11 -21.62 -21.29 6.14
CA LEU A 11 -20.34 -20.91 5.56
C LEU A 11 -20.11 -19.44 5.89
N PRO A 12 -19.31 -19.13 6.89
CA PRO A 12 -18.59 -17.86 6.91
C PRO A 12 -17.17 -18.13 6.43
N LEU A 13 -16.52 -17.15 5.90
CA LEU A 13 -15.12 -17.12 5.50
C LEU A 13 -14.83 -17.55 4.05
N CYS A 14 -15.14 -16.68 3.11
CA CYS A 14 -14.56 -16.74 1.77
C CYS A 14 -13.94 -15.43 1.29
N CYS A 15 -14.01 -14.34 2.04
CA CYS A 15 -13.32 -13.09 1.63
C CYS A 15 -11.82 -13.04 2.00
N PHE A 16 -11.38 -13.81 3.01
CA PHE A 16 -9.96 -13.89 3.39
C PHE A 16 -9.10 -14.80 2.49
N ALA A 17 -9.68 -15.57 1.59
CA ALA A 17 -8.95 -16.56 0.80
C ALA A 17 -8.46 -16.05 -0.57
N LEU A 18 -8.85 -14.86 -1.02
CA LEU A 18 -8.41 -14.33 -2.31
C LEU A 18 -7.12 -13.49 -2.22
N LEU A 19 -6.81 -12.94 -1.06
CA LEU A 19 -5.48 -12.32 -0.80
C LEU A 19 -4.39 -13.36 -0.45
N ALA A 20 -4.78 -14.58 -0.08
CA ALA A 20 -3.86 -15.67 0.26
C ALA A 20 -3.34 -16.47 -0.95
N ALA A 21 -3.76 -16.15 -2.18
CA ALA A 21 -3.24 -16.81 -3.39
C ALA A 21 -1.97 -16.14 -3.94
N CYS A 22 -1.63 -14.92 -3.49
CA CYS A 22 -0.31 -14.32 -3.68
C CYS A 22 0.32 -14.21 -2.28
N GLY A 23 1.02 -15.27 -1.90
CA GLY A 23 1.48 -15.57 -0.57
C GLY A 23 2.26 -14.50 0.18
N GLN A 24 1.59 -13.49 0.68
CA GLN A 24 2.01 -12.76 1.88
C GLN A 24 0.75 -12.25 2.57
N THR A 25 0.53 -12.74 3.77
CA THR A 25 -0.42 -12.19 4.73
C THR A 25 -0.02 -10.72 4.93
N ILE A 26 -0.92 -9.79 4.64
CA ILE A 26 -0.79 -8.40 5.09
C ILE A 26 -1.07 -8.45 6.61
N THR A 27 -0.08 -8.86 7.35
CA THR A 27 0.01 -8.53 8.76
C THR A 27 0.76 -7.20 8.77
N GLY A 28 0.21 -6.17 9.41
CA GLY A 28 1.01 -5.09 9.91
C GLY A 28 2.20 -5.76 10.62
N GLN A 29 3.30 -5.91 9.90
CA GLN A 29 4.50 -6.36 10.54
C GLN A 29 4.83 -5.18 11.42
N GLU A 30 4.48 -5.31 12.74
CA GLU A 30 5.29 -4.64 13.73
C GLU A 30 6.70 -4.79 13.21
N GLY A 31 7.27 -3.70 12.71
CA GLY A 31 8.70 -3.63 12.58
C GLY A 31 9.15 -4.08 13.95
N THR A 32 9.56 -5.34 14.02
CA THR A 32 9.90 -5.93 15.30
C THR A 32 10.85 -4.93 15.91
N ASP A 33 10.39 -4.27 16.97
CA ASP A 33 11.19 -3.49 17.92
C ASP A 33 12.12 -4.47 18.69
N GLU A 34 12.42 -5.62 18.08
CA GLU A 34 13.57 -6.48 18.23
C GLU A 34 14.78 -5.95 17.44
N GLY A 35 14.74 -4.70 17.02
CA GLY A 35 15.91 -3.86 16.95
C GLY A 35 16.35 -3.69 18.39
N ALA A 36 17.08 -4.70 18.87
CA ALA A 36 17.79 -4.73 20.11
C ALA A 36 18.02 -3.27 20.59
N ALA A 37 17.58 -2.95 21.81
CA ALA A 37 18.32 -1.99 22.62
C ALA A 37 19.77 -2.40 22.44
N GLY A 38 20.47 -1.73 21.52
CA GLY A 38 21.89 -1.92 21.35
C GLY A 38 22.48 -1.79 22.74
N ALA A 39 23.47 -2.59 23.07
CA ALA A 39 24.09 -2.65 24.37
C ALA A 39 24.52 -1.28 24.95
N ASP A 40 24.30 -0.19 24.19
CA ASP A 40 24.68 1.19 24.50
C ASP A 40 23.49 2.13 24.83
N GLY A 41 22.24 1.62 24.93
CA GLY A 41 21.09 2.45 25.33
C GLY A 41 20.72 3.53 24.30
N PHE A 42 21.06 3.36 23.03
CA PHE A 42 20.68 4.30 21.97
C PHE A 42 19.19 4.17 21.68
N GLN A 43 18.43 5.20 22.01
CA GLN A 43 16.99 5.27 21.73
C GLN A 43 16.80 5.97 20.38
N ARG A 44 16.08 5.33 19.47
CA ARG A 44 15.74 5.93 18.16
C ARG A 44 15.02 7.27 18.34
N PRO A 45 15.21 8.23 17.42
CA PRO A 45 14.61 9.57 17.55
C PRO A 45 13.08 9.55 17.37
N PHE A 46 12.52 8.50 16.77
CA PHE A 46 11.09 8.30 16.58
C PHE A 46 10.76 6.81 16.48
N ARG A 47 9.46 6.53 16.51
CA ARG A 47 8.87 5.23 16.16
C ARG A 47 7.71 5.44 15.18
N ILE A 48 7.35 4.39 14.46
CA ILE A 48 6.12 4.37 13.67
C ILE A 48 5.10 3.52 14.43
N GLU A 49 3.99 4.13 14.77
CA GLU A 49 2.85 3.44 15.38
C GLU A 49 1.82 3.07 14.32
N GLU A 50 1.11 1.98 14.55
CA GLU A 50 -0.02 1.60 13.73
C GLU A 50 -1.28 2.33 14.20
N ARG A 51 -1.97 2.99 13.26
CA ARG A 51 -3.30 3.57 13.46
C ARG A 51 -4.33 2.68 12.78
N LEU A 52 -5.23 2.10 13.56
CA LEU A 52 -6.32 1.28 13.07
C LEU A 52 -7.62 2.09 13.02
N GLU A 53 -8.25 2.11 11.85
CA GLU A 53 -9.54 2.76 11.62
C GLU A 53 -10.49 1.76 10.97
N SER A 54 -11.72 1.68 11.46
CA SER A 54 -12.74 0.82 10.87
C SER A 54 -14.15 1.36 11.07
N GLY A 55 -15.04 1.00 10.18
CA GLY A 55 -16.44 1.42 10.29
C GLY A 55 -17.26 0.97 9.09
N SER A 56 -18.43 1.58 8.94
CA SER A 56 -19.33 1.26 7.84
C SER A 56 -20.13 2.48 7.40
N PHE A 57 -20.60 2.42 6.14
CA PHE A 57 -21.51 3.39 5.56
C PHE A 57 -22.84 2.71 5.23
N PRO A 58 -23.99 3.25 5.70
CA PRO A 58 -25.30 2.75 5.32
C PRO A 58 -25.72 3.29 3.95
N ALA A 59 -26.66 2.58 3.31
CA ALA A 59 -27.48 3.08 2.22
C ALA A 59 -28.98 2.88 2.55
N ALA A 60 -29.83 3.81 2.10
CA ALA A 60 -31.27 3.71 2.23
C ALA A 60 -31.85 3.05 0.99
N TYR A 61 -33.00 2.32 1.19
CA TYR A 61 -33.74 1.74 0.09
C TYR A 61 -35.23 1.72 0.43
N THR A 62 -36.08 1.64 -0.59
CA THR A 62 -37.54 1.46 -0.38
C THR A 62 -37.88 -0.03 -0.35
N ASP A 63 -38.37 -0.52 0.78
CA ASP A 63 -38.79 -1.90 0.94
C ASP A 63 -39.95 -2.18 -0.03
N PRO A 64 -39.82 -3.13 -0.96
CA PRO A 64 -40.85 -3.41 -1.97
C PRO A 64 -42.14 -4.00 -1.39
N GLU A 65 -42.09 -4.62 -0.20
CA GLU A 65 -43.26 -5.22 0.43
C GLU A 65 -44.09 -4.20 1.21
N THR A 66 -43.42 -3.25 1.88
CA THR A 66 -44.08 -2.30 2.77
C THR A 66 -44.21 -0.90 2.18
N GLY A 67 -43.42 -0.58 1.17
CA GLY A 67 -43.26 0.77 0.60
C GLY A 67 -42.58 1.75 1.56
N GLY A 68 -42.04 1.26 2.68
CA GLY A 68 -41.34 2.07 3.68
C GLY A 68 -39.85 2.19 3.40
N GLU A 69 -39.26 3.31 3.85
CA GLU A 69 -37.84 3.50 3.81
C GLU A 69 -37.12 2.66 4.87
N LYS A 70 -36.07 1.94 4.49
CA LYS A 70 -35.18 1.16 5.35
C LYS A 70 -33.74 1.45 5.01
N SER A 71 -32.80 1.01 5.84
CA SER A 71 -31.38 1.11 5.57
C SER A 71 -30.67 -0.22 5.83
N TYR A 72 -29.52 -0.41 5.16
CA TYR A 72 -28.62 -1.53 5.35
C TYR A 72 -27.17 -1.05 5.34
N THR A 73 -26.23 -1.87 5.80
CA THR A 73 -24.80 -1.57 5.66
C THR A 73 -24.37 -1.83 4.22
N SER A 74 -24.04 -0.77 3.48
CA SER A 74 -23.60 -0.86 2.08
C SER A 74 -22.11 -1.12 1.95
N VAL A 75 -21.28 -0.42 2.75
CA VAL A 75 -19.82 -0.55 2.73
C VAL A 75 -19.30 -0.75 4.13
N GLU A 76 -18.37 -1.69 4.30
CA GLU A 76 -17.51 -1.83 5.48
C GLU A 76 -16.07 -1.48 5.11
N TYR A 77 -15.36 -0.78 5.99
CA TYR A 77 -13.95 -0.45 5.78
C TYR A 77 -13.08 -0.81 6.98
N GLY A 78 -11.82 -1.17 6.69
CA GLY A 78 -10.80 -1.47 7.69
C GLY A 78 -9.43 -1.00 7.22
N TYR A 79 -8.86 0.00 7.88
CA TYR A 79 -7.62 0.65 7.48
C TYR A 79 -6.56 0.54 8.56
N SER A 80 -5.37 0.08 8.17
CA SER A 80 -4.15 0.12 8.95
C SER A 80 -3.22 1.14 8.29
N LEU A 81 -2.79 2.16 9.05
CA LEU A 81 -2.05 3.32 8.57
C LEU A 81 -0.85 3.61 9.47
N PRO A 82 0.31 4.01 8.90
CA PRO A 82 1.48 4.37 9.71
C PRO A 82 1.33 5.77 10.32
N GLN A 83 1.79 5.94 11.57
CA GLN A 83 1.84 7.23 12.25
C GLN A 83 3.23 7.49 12.80
N LEU A 84 3.87 8.59 12.40
CA LEU A 84 5.18 9.00 12.92
C LEU A 84 5.02 9.64 14.29
N VAL A 85 5.67 9.07 15.30
CA VAL A 85 5.67 9.55 16.69
C VAL A 85 7.10 9.82 17.15
N PRO A 86 7.49 11.08 17.32
CA PRO A 86 8.80 11.42 17.87
C PRO A 86 9.00 10.87 19.27
N SER A 87 10.24 10.51 19.63
CA SER A 87 10.59 10.23 21.03
C SER A 87 10.56 11.52 21.86
N ASP A 88 10.41 11.41 23.18
CA ASP A 88 10.35 12.58 24.05
C ASP A 88 11.58 13.48 23.94
N SER A 89 12.77 12.88 23.73
CA SER A 89 14.04 13.60 23.53
C SER A 89 14.14 14.33 22.19
N ALA A 90 13.36 13.93 21.20
CA ALA A 90 13.37 14.49 19.84
C ALA A 90 12.07 15.24 19.49
N ALA A 91 11.11 15.35 20.40
CA ALA A 91 9.77 15.87 20.14
C ALA A 91 9.79 17.26 19.48
N GLU A 92 10.64 18.17 19.94
CA GLU A 92 10.75 19.53 19.37
C GLU A 92 11.42 19.51 17.98
N SER A 93 12.52 18.76 17.81
CA SER A 93 13.29 18.72 16.55
C SER A 93 12.57 17.99 15.42
N LEU A 94 11.70 17.03 15.74
CA LEU A 94 10.93 16.25 14.77
C LEU A 94 9.47 16.64 14.67
N ALA A 95 9.02 17.69 15.37
CA ALA A 95 7.61 18.12 15.32
C ALA A 95 7.11 18.40 13.91
N GLU A 96 7.93 19.08 13.10
CA GLU A 96 7.58 19.37 11.69
C GLU A 96 7.58 18.11 10.83
N ALA A 97 8.55 17.22 11.00
CA ALA A 97 8.59 15.94 10.27
C ALA A 97 7.35 15.09 10.59
N ALA A 98 7.00 14.96 11.87
CA ALA A 98 5.81 14.23 12.30
C ALA A 98 4.53 14.87 11.73
N ARG A 99 4.43 16.20 11.75
CA ARG A 99 3.28 16.90 11.18
C ARG A 99 3.16 16.63 9.67
N VAL A 100 4.22 16.83 8.90
CA VAL A 100 4.19 16.67 7.43
C VAL A 100 3.88 15.23 7.03
N PHE A 101 4.50 14.25 7.71
CA PHE A 101 4.24 12.84 7.43
C PHE A 101 2.79 12.46 7.77
N ASN A 102 2.34 12.80 8.98
CA ASN A 102 1.00 12.44 9.45
C ASN A 102 -0.11 13.18 8.68
N ASP A 103 0.12 14.42 8.24
CA ASP A 103 -0.81 15.15 7.38
C ASP A 103 -1.00 14.41 6.02
N LYS A 104 0.06 13.85 5.44
CA LYS A 104 -0.03 13.04 4.22
C LYS A 104 -0.84 11.74 4.43
N VAL A 105 -0.60 11.06 5.54
CA VAL A 105 -1.38 9.87 5.93
C VAL A 105 -2.85 10.23 6.12
N GLU A 106 -3.15 11.35 6.80
CA GLU A 106 -4.52 11.83 7.00
C GLU A 106 -5.20 12.20 5.68
N GLU A 107 -4.49 12.89 4.77
CA GLU A 107 -5.00 13.20 3.43
C GLU A 107 -5.41 11.93 2.67
N PHE A 108 -4.56 10.91 2.69
CA PHE A 108 -4.84 9.63 2.05
C PHE A 108 -6.03 8.91 2.72
N TYR A 109 -6.08 8.87 4.05
CA TYR A 109 -7.20 8.32 4.81
C TYR A 109 -8.52 8.98 4.43
N GLN A 110 -8.57 10.32 4.41
CA GLN A 110 -9.79 11.06 4.09
C GLN A 110 -10.22 10.85 2.63
N LEU A 111 -9.27 10.71 1.71
CA LEU A 111 -9.57 10.37 0.31
C LEU A 111 -10.27 9.01 0.23
N LYS A 112 -9.69 7.97 0.84
CA LYS A 112 -10.24 6.61 0.80
C LYS A 112 -11.58 6.51 1.51
N LEU A 113 -11.70 7.12 2.67
CA LEU A 113 -12.98 7.20 3.40
C LEU A 113 -14.06 7.89 2.56
N GLY A 114 -13.69 8.92 1.79
CA GLY A 114 -14.58 9.61 0.86
C GLY A 114 -15.04 8.72 -0.30
N GLU A 115 -14.16 7.86 -0.85
CA GLU A 115 -14.48 6.88 -1.89
C GLU A 115 -15.47 5.83 -1.39
N ALA A 116 -15.25 5.25 -0.21
CA ALA A 116 -16.14 4.31 0.45
C ALA A 116 -17.53 4.93 0.73
N ALA A 117 -17.54 6.14 1.28
CA ALA A 117 -18.81 6.88 1.50
C ALA A 117 -19.53 7.20 0.19
N GLN A 118 -18.81 7.46 -0.90
CA GLN A 118 -19.41 7.70 -2.20
C GLN A 118 -20.04 6.44 -2.80
N ALA A 119 -19.42 5.27 -2.60
CA ALA A 119 -19.99 4.00 -3.02
C ALA A 119 -21.36 3.76 -2.35
N ALA A 120 -21.46 3.97 -1.03
CA ALA A 120 -22.73 3.85 -0.32
C ALA A 120 -23.80 4.85 -0.82
N ARG A 121 -23.42 6.09 -1.10
CA ARG A 121 -24.34 7.09 -1.71
C ARG A 121 -24.79 6.70 -3.11
N ASN A 122 -23.94 6.02 -3.88
CA ASN A 122 -24.33 5.53 -5.21
C ASN A 122 -25.38 4.42 -5.10
N ASP A 123 -25.24 3.48 -4.15
CA ASP A 123 -26.25 2.44 -3.90
C ASP A 123 -27.61 3.06 -3.53
N GLU A 124 -27.60 4.04 -2.61
CA GLU A 124 -28.81 4.77 -2.24
C GLU A 124 -29.45 5.48 -3.43
N ALA A 125 -28.63 6.17 -4.25
CA ALA A 125 -29.11 6.95 -5.40
C ALA A 125 -29.81 6.08 -6.47
N ILE A 126 -29.37 4.82 -6.62
CA ILE A 126 -30.00 3.87 -7.57
C ILE A 126 -31.07 3.00 -6.91
N GLY A 127 -31.30 3.16 -5.60
CA GLY A 127 -32.27 2.37 -4.84
C GLY A 127 -31.91 0.89 -4.80
N LEU A 128 -30.62 0.57 -4.66
CA LEU A 128 -30.15 -0.81 -4.66
C LEU A 128 -30.73 -1.58 -3.46
N GLU A 129 -31.25 -2.78 -3.72
CA GLU A 129 -31.72 -3.66 -2.65
C GLU A 129 -30.54 -4.12 -1.77
N PRO A 130 -30.81 -4.46 -0.48
CA PRO A 130 -29.78 -4.95 0.42
C PRO A 130 -28.96 -6.11 -0.15
N HIS A 131 -27.65 -6.00 -0.04
CA HIS A 131 -26.67 -7.00 -0.43
C HIS A 131 -25.65 -7.20 0.69
N GLU A 132 -24.75 -8.17 0.54
CA GLU A 132 -23.58 -8.26 1.41
C GLU A 132 -22.75 -6.98 1.29
N PRO A 133 -22.26 -6.42 2.41
CA PRO A 133 -21.51 -5.18 2.38
C PRO A 133 -20.33 -5.23 1.40
N TYR A 134 -20.13 -4.16 0.68
CA TYR A 134 -18.89 -3.94 -0.03
C TYR A 134 -17.72 -3.79 0.95
N SER A 135 -16.49 -4.05 0.48
CA SER A 135 -15.30 -3.96 1.31
C SER A 135 -14.33 -2.90 0.80
N ASP A 136 -13.66 -2.22 1.73
CA ASP A 136 -12.55 -1.30 1.46
C ASP A 136 -11.49 -1.48 2.54
N GLU A 137 -10.31 -1.91 2.13
CA GLU A 137 -9.24 -2.31 3.03
C GLU A 137 -7.94 -1.61 2.67
N ILE A 138 -7.18 -1.18 3.69
CA ILE A 138 -5.85 -0.61 3.55
C ILE A 138 -4.91 -1.29 4.53
N GLY A 139 -3.75 -1.72 4.02
CA GLY A 139 -2.61 -2.17 4.78
C GLY A 139 -1.34 -1.45 4.33
N TYR A 140 -0.23 -1.67 5.03
CA TYR A 140 1.05 -1.09 4.61
C TYR A 140 2.22 -2.00 4.97
N GLN A 141 3.32 -1.80 4.22
CA GLN A 141 4.65 -2.32 4.52
C GLN A 141 5.55 -1.14 4.89
N LEU A 142 6.53 -1.37 5.76
CA LEU A 142 7.35 -0.32 6.33
C LEU A 142 8.82 -0.74 6.37
N PHE A 143 9.69 0.17 5.93
CA PHE A 143 11.11 0.17 6.24
C PHE A 143 11.53 1.57 6.69
N TYR A 144 12.37 1.69 7.70
CA TYR A 144 12.87 2.99 8.13
C TYR A 144 14.26 2.91 8.77
N THR A 145 15.01 4.00 8.60
CA THR A 145 16.25 4.34 9.31
C THR A 145 15.96 5.50 10.28
N ASP A 146 16.97 6.07 10.92
CA ASP A 146 16.78 7.28 11.72
C ASP A 146 16.53 8.54 10.86
N SER A 147 16.78 8.43 9.53
CA SER A 147 16.74 9.56 8.59
C SER A 147 15.69 9.39 7.47
N LEU A 148 15.23 8.18 7.21
CA LEU A 148 14.34 7.84 6.10
C LEU A 148 13.16 6.98 6.58
N ILE A 149 11.97 7.25 6.04
CA ILE A 149 10.81 6.36 6.15
C ILE A 149 10.38 5.99 4.74
N SER A 150 10.31 4.69 4.45
CA SER A 150 9.75 4.12 3.22
C SER A 150 8.49 3.34 3.58
N VAL A 151 7.38 3.68 2.95
CA VAL A 151 6.09 3.03 3.14
C VAL A 151 5.56 2.58 1.80
N GLN A 152 5.11 1.33 1.69
CA GLN A 152 4.20 0.91 0.64
C GLN A 152 2.82 0.74 1.27
N VAL A 153 1.83 1.45 0.73
CA VAL A 153 0.42 1.31 1.12
C VAL A 153 -0.25 0.45 0.08
N ASP A 154 -0.83 -0.66 0.52
CA ASP A 154 -1.61 -1.58 -0.31
C ASP A 154 -3.08 -1.38 0.01
N PHE A 155 -3.91 -1.14 -0.99
CA PHE A 155 -5.34 -0.93 -0.79
C PHE A 155 -6.15 -1.77 -1.76
N GLY A 156 -7.20 -2.39 -1.23
CA GLY A 156 -8.11 -3.23 -1.97
C GLY A 156 -9.55 -2.85 -1.68
N TYR A 157 -10.39 -2.83 -2.72
CA TYR A 157 -11.79 -2.49 -2.56
C TYR A 157 -12.69 -3.28 -3.51
N TYR A 158 -13.92 -3.48 -3.08
CA TYR A 158 -14.99 -3.98 -3.91
C TYR A 158 -16.25 -3.14 -3.68
N PHE A 159 -16.63 -2.37 -4.69
CA PHE A 159 -17.82 -1.53 -4.70
C PHE A 159 -18.82 -2.00 -5.78
N GLY A 160 -18.93 -3.32 -5.92
CA GLY A 160 -19.75 -3.94 -6.96
C GLY A 160 -18.98 -4.16 -8.27
N GLY A 161 -19.60 -4.91 -9.18
CA GLY A 161 -19.03 -5.24 -10.47
C GLY A 161 -18.50 -6.68 -10.57
N ALA A 162 -17.66 -6.95 -11.58
CA ALA A 162 -17.23 -8.31 -11.92
C ALA A 162 -16.18 -8.89 -10.95
N HIS A 163 -15.36 -8.05 -10.33
CA HIS A 163 -14.26 -8.44 -9.43
C HIS A 163 -13.86 -7.28 -8.51
N PRO A 164 -13.20 -7.57 -7.37
CA PRO A 164 -12.55 -6.54 -6.57
C PRO A 164 -11.40 -5.88 -7.32
N ASN A 165 -10.98 -4.71 -6.87
CA ASN A 165 -9.79 -4.00 -7.35
C ASN A 165 -8.79 -3.84 -6.20
N HIS A 166 -7.52 -3.70 -6.57
CA HIS A 166 -6.46 -3.38 -5.63
C HIS A 166 -5.36 -2.58 -6.35
N ALA A 167 -4.60 -1.85 -5.58
CA ALA A 167 -3.40 -1.17 -6.04
C ALA A 167 -2.45 -0.89 -4.87
N SER A 168 -1.21 -0.55 -5.21
CA SER A 168 -0.18 -0.16 -4.25
C SER A 168 0.32 1.26 -4.56
N GLN A 169 0.72 1.98 -3.53
CA GLN A 169 1.34 3.29 -3.63
C GLN A 169 2.50 3.37 -2.64
N SER A 170 3.64 3.93 -3.04
CA SER A 170 4.77 4.11 -2.13
C SER A 170 5.00 5.56 -1.77
N TRP A 171 5.46 5.77 -0.55
CA TRP A 171 5.92 7.06 -0.04
C TRP A 171 7.32 6.92 0.51
N LEU A 172 8.19 7.84 0.13
CA LEU A 172 9.54 7.95 0.64
C LEU A 172 9.69 9.30 1.34
N PHE A 173 10.06 9.31 2.62
CA PHE A 173 10.06 10.50 3.43
C PHE A 173 11.43 10.73 4.09
N ASP A 174 12.04 11.88 3.79
CA ASP A 174 13.24 12.37 4.45
C ASP A 174 12.86 13.04 5.77
N VAL A 175 13.13 12.34 6.87
CA VAL A 175 12.77 12.77 8.23
C VAL A 175 13.49 14.05 8.62
N LYS A 176 14.78 14.17 8.26
CA LYS A 176 15.62 15.32 8.64
C LYS A 176 15.17 16.61 7.98
N ASN A 177 14.74 16.54 6.72
CA ASN A 177 14.31 17.71 5.95
C ASN A 177 12.78 17.86 5.93
N ALA A 178 12.04 16.98 6.64
CA ALA A 178 10.58 16.97 6.74
C ALA A 178 9.88 17.04 5.37
N LYS A 179 10.30 16.21 4.40
CA LYS A 179 9.77 16.25 3.05
C LYS A 179 9.63 14.86 2.43
N PHE A 180 8.62 14.69 1.59
CA PHE A 180 8.53 13.55 0.70
C PHE A 180 9.51 13.71 -0.47
N ILE A 181 10.12 12.59 -0.84
CA ILE A 181 11.09 12.48 -1.94
C ILE A 181 10.73 11.29 -2.82
N THR A 182 11.34 11.21 -3.98
CA THR A 182 11.27 10.05 -4.88
C THR A 182 12.53 9.19 -4.72
N PRO A 183 12.53 7.92 -5.14
CA PRO A 183 13.75 7.12 -5.18
C PRO A 183 14.86 7.76 -6.00
N LEU A 184 14.54 8.52 -7.06
CA LEU A 184 15.54 9.21 -7.88
C LEU A 184 16.22 10.38 -7.18
N ASP A 185 15.60 10.96 -6.15
CA ASP A 185 16.23 12.01 -5.33
C ASP A 185 17.42 11.48 -4.51
N LEU A 186 17.52 10.15 -4.34
CA LEU A 186 18.66 9.51 -3.67
C LEU A 186 19.89 9.41 -4.58
N ALA A 187 19.73 9.56 -5.89
CA ALA A 187 20.78 9.35 -6.87
C ALA A 187 21.70 10.56 -7.07
N GLY A 188 22.97 10.30 -7.37
CA GLY A 188 23.90 11.30 -7.89
C GLY A 188 23.63 11.65 -9.36
N ASP A 189 23.14 10.66 -10.12
CA ASP A 189 22.63 10.80 -11.48
C ASP A 189 21.27 10.09 -11.57
N PRO A 190 20.15 10.85 -11.48
CA PRO A 190 18.79 10.29 -11.55
C PRO A 190 18.49 9.54 -12.84
N GLN A 191 19.06 9.96 -13.97
CA GLN A 191 18.84 9.30 -15.26
C GLN A 191 19.54 7.95 -15.31
N ALA A 192 20.79 7.88 -14.83
CA ALA A 192 21.54 6.63 -14.74
C ALA A 192 20.83 5.64 -13.81
N MET A 193 20.33 6.09 -12.66
CA MET A 193 19.58 5.23 -11.74
C MET A 193 18.27 4.74 -12.36
N SER A 194 17.50 5.62 -12.99
CA SER A 194 16.27 5.23 -13.68
C SER A 194 16.52 4.17 -14.74
N ALA A 195 17.58 4.34 -15.55
CA ALA A 195 17.95 3.39 -16.59
C ALA A 195 18.40 2.04 -16.02
N ALA A 196 19.22 2.02 -14.97
CA ALA A 196 19.70 0.79 -14.34
C ALA A 196 18.54 -0.04 -13.74
N VAL A 197 17.60 0.60 -13.08
CA VAL A 197 16.41 -0.06 -12.52
C VAL A 197 15.50 -0.60 -13.65
N ALA A 198 15.27 0.19 -14.71
CA ALA A 198 14.49 -0.27 -15.86
C ALA A 198 15.15 -1.47 -16.55
N GLU A 199 16.48 -1.46 -16.72
CA GLU A 199 17.23 -2.61 -17.30
C GLU A 199 17.07 -3.86 -16.44
N GLU A 200 17.10 -3.73 -15.10
CA GLU A 200 16.89 -4.86 -14.19
C GLU A 200 15.46 -5.40 -14.28
N ILE A 201 14.43 -4.53 -14.38
CA ILE A 201 13.04 -4.95 -14.61
C ILE A 201 12.93 -5.75 -15.92
N LEU A 202 13.47 -5.21 -17.02
CA LEU A 202 13.44 -5.88 -18.32
C LEU A 202 14.19 -7.22 -18.32
N ARG A 203 15.33 -7.29 -17.62
CA ARG A 203 16.08 -8.53 -17.43
C ARG A 203 15.23 -9.59 -16.73
N GLN A 204 14.51 -9.21 -15.66
CA GLN A 204 13.63 -10.13 -14.93
C GLN A 204 12.42 -10.56 -15.80
N ILE A 205 11.86 -9.66 -16.61
CA ILE A 205 10.78 -10.01 -17.57
C ILE A 205 11.25 -11.09 -18.54
N ASP A 206 12.47 -10.93 -19.08
CA ASP A 206 13.04 -11.91 -20.03
C ASP A 206 13.33 -13.25 -19.35
N GLU A 207 14.01 -13.23 -18.19
CA GLU A 207 14.33 -14.46 -17.45
C GLU A 207 13.09 -15.25 -17.00
N LYS A 208 12.05 -14.55 -16.57
CA LYS A 208 10.79 -15.17 -16.14
C LYS A 208 9.84 -15.47 -17.32
N GLN A 209 10.22 -15.10 -18.54
CA GLN A 209 9.43 -15.26 -19.78
C GLN A 209 8.04 -14.63 -19.68
N LEU A 210 7.94 -13.44 -19.09
CA LEU A 210 6.65 -12.76 -18.83
C LEU A 210 6.12 -12.00 -20.03
N ALA A 211 6.95 -11.67 -21.01
CA ALA A 211 6.64 -10.74 -22.11
C ALA A 211 5.33 -11.06 -22.87
N GLU A 212 4.98 -12.36 -23.01
CA GLU A 212 3.74 -12.77 -23.69
C GLU A 212 2.47 -12.39 -22.95
N ASN A 213 2.58 -12.11 -21.64
CA ASN A 213 1.47 -11.80 -20.74
C ASN A 213 1.32 -10.31 -20.46
N LEU A 214 2.32 -9.51 -20.88
CA LEU A 214 2.37 -8.08 -20.67
C LEU A 214 1.80 -7.31 -21.84
N TRP A 215 1.47 -6.04 -21.63
CA TRP A 215 1.11 -5.13 -22.71
C TRP A 215 2.29 -4.98 -23.68
N PRO A 216 2.06 -4.80 -24.99
CA PRO A 216 3.17 -4.62 -25.95
C PRO A 216 4.11 -3.46 -25.61
N GLU A 217 3.59 -2.45 -24.91
CA GLU A 217 4.29 -1.24 -24.46
C GLU A 217 5.09 -1.44 -23.18
N TYR A 218 5.17 -2.67 -22.64
CA TYR A 218 5.84 -2.93 -21.36
C TYR A 218 7.27 -2.38 -21.27
N PRO A 219 8.08 -2.30 -22.32
CA PRO A 219 9.42 -1.73 -22.21
C PRO A 219 9.40 -0.24 -21.87
N ASP A 220 8.46 0.52 -22.46
CA ASP A 220 8.30 1.95 -22.19
C ASP A 220 7.70 2.19 -20.80
N ILE A 221 6.76 1.34 -20.39
CA ILE A 221 6.18 1.38 -19.03
C ILE A 221 7.27 1.08 -17.99
N ALA A 222 8.07 0.03 -18.20
CA ALA A 222 9.19 -0.29 -17.31
C ALA A 222 10.23 0.83 -17.23
N ALA A 223 10.50 1.53 -18.35
CA ALA A 223 11.38 2.69 -18.37
C ALA A 223 10.80 3.90 -17.60
N GLY A 224 9.47 3.98 -17.52
CA GLY A 224 8.74 5.04 -16.81
C GLY A 224 8.50 4.77 -15.31
N TRP A 225 9.04 3.71 -14.72
CA TRP A 225 8.76 3.22 -13.38
C TRP A 225 8.79 4.29 -12.26
N SER A 226 9.52 5.39 -12.46
CA SER A 226 9.71 6.44 -11.46
C SER A 226 8.97 7.74 -11.77
N GLN A 227 8.25 7.83 -12.89
CA GLN A 227 7.79 9.13 -13.43
C GLN A 227 6.42 9.57 -12.91
N GLU A 228 5.62 8.67 -12.38
CA GLU A 228 4.29 9.00 -11.86
C GLU A 228 4.15 8.60 -10.40
N PRO A 229 4.03 9.57 -9.45
CA PRO A 229 3.67 9.24 -8.07
C PRO A 229 2.29 8.58 -8.05
N GLY A 230 2.23 7.29 -7.78
CA GLY A 230 1.00 6.52 -7.61
C GLY A 230 0.62 5.57 -8.74
N ALA A 231 1.33 5.57 -9.89
CA ALA A 231 1.15 4.55 -10.91
C ALA A 231 1.90 3.26 -10.54
N ASP A 232 3.08 3.40 -9.94
CA ASP A 232 3.94 2.28 -9.58
C ASP A 232 4.44 2.48 -8.14
N ALA A 233 4.32 1.43 -7.32
CA ALA A 233 4.85 1.47 -5.97
C ALA A 233 6.33 1.09 -5.98
N ALA A 234 7.19 2.01 -5.58
CA ALA A 234 8.62 1.79 -5.40
C ALA A 234 8.96 1.80 -3.91
N PHE A 235 8.95 0.64 -3.29
CA PHE A 235 9.21 0.46 -1.87
C PHE A 235 10.69 0.15 -1.62
N ILE A 236 11.39 1.06 -0.95
CA ILE A 236 12.79 0.87 -0.55
C ILE A 236 12.85 0.13 0.77
N HIS A 237 13.74 -0.86 0.86
CA HIS A 237 13.98 -1.67 2.07
C HIS A 237 15.46 -2.05 2.20
N GLY A 238 15.82 -2.74 3.29
CA GLY A 238 17.23 -3.02 3.61
C GLY A 238 17.99 -3.86 2.57
N ALA A 239 17.30 -4.67 1.75
CA ALA A 239 17.91 -5.51 0.71
C ALA A 239 17.88 -4.87 -0.68
N GLY A 240 17.12 -3.78 -0.88
CA GLY A 240 16.97 -3.17 -2.19
C GLY A 240 15.70 -2.34 -2.33
N MET A 241 15.01 -2.52 -3.45
CA MET A 241 13.77 -1.83 -3.75
C MET A 241 12.80 -2.80 -4.44
N THR A 242 11.56 -2.85 -4.00
CA THR A 242 10.48 -3.56 -4.68
C THR A 242 9.72 -2.57 -5.57
N ILE A 243 9.57 -2.89 -6.86
CA ILE A 243 8.72 -2.15 -7.79
C ILE A 243 7.45 -2.98 -8.03
N THR A 244 6.30 -2.42 -7.72
CA THR A 244 5.00 -3.07 -7.91
C THR A 244 4.18 -2.33 -8.95
N PHE A 245 3.94 -2.97 -10.09
CA PHE A 245 2.96 -2.54 -11.08
C PHE A 245 1.62 -3.19 -10.76
N SER A 246 0.67 -2.40 -10.29
CA SER A 246 -0.67 -2.87 -9.96
C SER A 246 -1.42 -3.37 -11.22
N PRO A 247 -2.52 -4.14 -11.07
CA PRO A 247 -3.29 -4.64 -12.20
C PRO A 247 -3.65 -3.54 -13.18
N TYR A 248 -3.60 -3.86 -14.48
CA TYR A 248 -3.76 -2.96 -15.62
C TYR A 248 -2.59 -2.02 -15.92
N ASN A 249 -1.60 -1.86 -15.05
CA ASN A 249 -0.44 -1.02 -15.35
C ASN A 249 0.49 -1.69 -16.36
N LEU A 250 0.93 -2.92 -16.11
CA LEU A 250 1.86 -3.65 -16.98
C LEU A 250 1.20 -4.83 -17.72
N ALA A 251 0.12 -5.39 -17.17
CA ALA A 251 -0.60 -6.55 -17.67
C ALA A 251 -2.11 -6.43 -17.41
N ALA A 252 -2.91 -7.33 -18.03
CA ALA A 252 -4.34 -7.44 -17.73
C ALA A 252 -4.57 -7.89 -16.27
N TYR A 253 -5.72 -7.53 -15.69
CA TYR A 253 -6.10 -7.86 -14.30
C TYR A 253 -5.87 -9.32 -13.91
N ALA A 254 -6.15 -10.26 -14.82
CA ALA A 254 -6.00 -11.70 -14.56
C ALA A 254 -4.57 -12.14 -14.24
N TRP A 255 -3.57 -11.31 -14.53
CA TRP A 255 -2.16 -11.56 -14.23
C TRP A 255 -1.73 -10.97 -12.88
N GLY A 256 -2.63 -10.25 -12.19
CA GLY A 256 -2.35 -9.62 -10.89
C GLY A 256 -1.25 -8.57 -10.93
N ASP A 257 -0.66 -8.31 -9.77
CA ASP A 257 0.48 -7.43 -9.63
C ASP A 257 1.72 -8.01 -10.31
N GLN A 258 2.46 -7.15 -11.00
CA GLN A 258 3.78 -7.50 -11.54
C GLN A 258 4.84 -6.91 -10.62
N ILE A 259 5.52 -7.77 -9.87
CA ILE A 259 6.45 -7.38 -8.79
C ILE A 259 7.89 -7.71 -9.20
N PHE A 260 8.75 -6.70 -9.09
CA PHE A 260 10.17 -6.80 -9.41
C PHE A 260 11.02 -6.39 -8.21
N GLU A 261 11.85 -7.31 -7.74
CA GLU A 261 12.83 -7.04 -6.70
C GLU A 261 14.10 -6.49 -7.34
N ILE A 262 14.45 -5.28 -7.00
CA ILE A 262 15.67 -4.61 -7.48
C ILE A 262 16.73 -4.69 -6.37
N PRO A 263 17.73 -5.55 -6.52
CA PRO A 263 18.79 -5.68 -5.52
C PRO A 263 19.53 -4.35 -5.29
N LEU A 264 19.95 -4.12 -4.05
CA LEU A 264 20.68 -2.89 -3.70
C LEU A 264 21.93 -2.66 -4.58
N GLU A 265 22.60 -3.72 -4.97
CA GLU A 265 23.80 -3.70 -5.82
C GLU A 265 23.57 -3.06 -7.19
N VAL A 266 22.32 -3.06 -7.70
CA VAL A 266 21.96 -2.46 -8.98
C VAL A 266 22.08 -0.93 -8.91
N TYR A 267 21.63 -0.32 -7.82
CA TYR A 267 21.54 1.13 -7.73
C TYR A 267 22.46 1.77 -6.66
N GLN A 268 23.00 0.99 -5.71
CA GLN A 268 23.93 1.51 -4.70
C GLN A 268 25.10 2.31 -5.29
N PRO A 269 25.78 1.88 -6.40
CA PRO A 269 26.87 2.65 -6.99
C PRO A 269 26.44 4.00 -7.57
N LEU A 270 25.14 4.22 -7.74
CA LEU A 270 24.54 5.43 -8.32
C LEU A 270 24.00 6.38 -7.26
N LEU A 271 23.97 5.97 -5.98
CA LEU A 271 23.54 6.81 -4.87
C LEU A 271 24.48 8.00 -4.68
N SER A 272 23.91 9.14 -4.36
CA SER A 272 24.66 10.30 -3.88
C SER A 272 25.06 10.13 -2.41
N ASP A 273 25.94 11.00 -1.91
CA ASP A 273 26.25 11.05 -0.47
C ASP A 273 24.98 11.29 0.37
N TYR A 274 24.03 12.05 -0.17
CA TYR A 274 22.72 12.25 0.44
C TYR A 274 21.93 10.93 0.52
N GLY A 275 21.82 10.19 -0.58
CA GLY A 275 21.12 8.90 -0.61
C GLY A 275 21.78 7.87 0.32
N LEU A 276 23.12 7.77 0.30
CA LEU A 276 23.85 6.90 1.21
C LEU A 276 23.58 7.25 2.68
N SER A 277 23.54 8.55 3.00
CA SER A 277 23.27 9.01 4.37
C SER A 277 21.86 8.69 4.86
N LEU A 278 20.84 8.80 3.98
CA LEU A 278 19.46 8.48 4.33
C LEU A 278 19.25 6.97 4.54
N LEU A 279 19.89 6.16 3.73
CA LEU A 279 19.83 4.70 3.82
C LEU A 279 20.77 4.13 4.88
N GLU A 280 21.61 4.97 5.51
CA GLU A 280 22.64 4.59 6.50
C GLU A 280 23.64 3.55 5.98
N ILE A 281 23.90 3.57 4.66
CA ILE A 281 24.84 2.67 4.01
C ILE A 281 26.26 3.23 4.19
N GLY A 282 27.16 2.39 4.71
CA GLY A 282 28.57 2.74 4.85
C GLY A 282 28.91 3.65 6.04
N LEU A 283 28.00 3.82 6.99
CA LEU A 283 28.21 4.57 8.23
C LEU A 283 28.73 3.67 9.38
N GLY A 284 29.19 2.44 9.07
CA GLY A 284 29.74 1.48 10.01
C GLY A 284 31.26 1.56 10.15
#